data_739220678728e8847227fce9e75b49e0
#
_entry.id   739220678728e8847227fce9e75b49e0
#
_cell.length_a   1.000
_cell.length_b   1.000
_cell.length_c   1.000
_cell.angle_alpha   90.00
_cell.angle_beta   90.00
_cell.angle_gamma   90.00
#
_symmetry.space_group_name_H-M   'P 1'
#
loop_
_entity.id
_entity.type
_entity.pdbx_description
1 polymer ?
#
loop_
_entity_poly.entity_id
_entity_poly.type
_entity_poly.pdbx_seq_one_letter_code
_entity_poly.pdbx_strand_id
1 'polypeptide(L)'
;MKKKAIILGAGPTGLITAWKLLEANWDVTIIEKKNISGGLCRSWKRKGFIIDTGPHIFHTPDELLKNFWKKNFGDLLIEGKFSCKNV
;
A
#
# COMPACT_ATOMS: atom_id res chain seq x y z
N MET A 1 -2.65 18.65 -23.96
CA MET A 1 -1.74 17.50 -23.85
C MET A 1 -1.72 17.01 -22.40
N LYS A 2 -1.91 15.73 -22.16
CA LYS A 2 -1.83 15.17 -20.82
C LYS A 2 -0.40 15.24 -20.29
N LYS A 3 -0.24 15.57 -19.01
CA LYS A 3 1.02 15.41 -18.32
C LYS A 3 1.31 13.91 -18.13
N LYS A 4 2.56 13.55 -18.20
CA LYS A 4 3.01 12.16 -18.08
C LYS A 4 3.89 12.01 -16.84
N ALA A 5 3.76 10.88 -16.16
CA ALA A 5 4.58 10.52 -15.03
C ALA A 5 5.05 9.08 -15.16
N ILE A 6 6.29 8.85 -14.79
CA ILE A 6 6.86 7.50 -14.63
C ILE A 6 7.19 7.32 -13.16
N ILE A 7 6.66 6.25 -12.58
CA ILE A 7 6.87 5.90 -11.19
C ILE A 7 7.75 4.65 -11.12
N LEU A 8 8.83 4.74 -10.40
CA LEU A 8 9.73 3.60 -10.18
C LEU A 8 9.35 2.91 -8.86
N GLY A 9 8.81 1.73 -8.97
CA GLY A 9 8.38 0.92 -7.83
C GLY A 9 6.87 0.88 -7.67
N ALA A 10 6.35 -0.32 -7.45
CA ALA A 10 4.92 -0.60 -7.25
C ALA A 10 4.63 -1.04 -5.80
N GLY A 11 5.31 -0.44 -4.83
CA GLY A 11 4.94 -0.52 -3.42
C GLY A 11 3.78 0.42 -3.11
N PRO A 12 3.34 0.51 -1.85
CA PRO A 12 2.19 1.34 -1.48
C PRO A 12 2.33 2.81 -1.88
N THR A 13 3.50 3.39 -1.70
CA THR A 13 3.76 4.79 -2.06
C THR A 13 3.59 5.02 -3.55
N GLY A 14 4.18 4.17 -4.37
CA GLY A 14 4.08 4.28 -5.83
C GLY A 14 2.66 4.08 -6.32
N LEU A 15 1.95 3.10 -5.78
CA LEU A 15 0.57 2.80 -6.15
C LEU A 15 -0.39 3.93 -5.80
N ILE A 16 -0.27 4.51 -4.60
CA ILE A 16 -1.13 5.63 -4.17
C ILE A 16 -0.79 6.89 -4.97
N THR A 17 0.48 7.14 -5.25
CA THR A 17 0.90 8.25 -6.09
C THR A 17 0.31 8.13 -7.49
N ALA A 18 0.38 6.94 -8.09
CA ALA A 18 -0.23 6.67 -9.39
C ALA A 18 -1.74 6.92 -9.36
N TRP A 19 -2.43 6.44 -8.33
CA TRP A 19 -3.85 6.64 -8.17
C TRP A 19 -4.21 8.13 -8.17
N LYS A 20 -3.52 8.93 -7.35
CA LYS A 20 -3.78 10.36 -7.25
C LYS A 20 -3.45 11.12 -8.54
N LEU A 21 -2.42 10.72 -9.25
CA LEU A 21 -2.09 11.30 -10.54
C LEU A 21 -3.14 10.95 -11.61
N LEU A 22 -3.65 9.73 -11.60
CA LEU A 22 -4.74 9.32 -12.50
C LEU A 22 -6.01 10.13 -12.23
N GLU A 23 -6.36 10.36 -10.96
CA GLU A 23 -7.49 11.23 -10.60
C GLU A 23 -7.29 12.66 -11.11
N ALA A 24 -6.05 13.14 -11.19
CA ALA A 24 -5.68 14.46 -11.72
C ALA A 24 -5.50 14.46 -13.25
N ASN A 25 -5.90 13.38 -13.92
CA ASN A 25 -5.86 13.23 -15.37
C ASN A 25 -4.45 13.21 -15.97
N TRP A 26 -3.50 12.65 -15.24
CA TRP A 26 -2.16 12.37 -15.75
C TRP A 26 -2.13 11.00 -16.44
N ASP A 27 -1.21 10.88 -17.39
CA ASP A 27 -0.85 9.58 -17.98
C ASP A 27 0.27 8.97 -17.15
N VAL A 28 0.05 7.80 -16.55
CA VAL A 28 0.96 7.24 -15.54
C VAL A 28 1.47 5.87 -15.99
N THR A 29 2.77 5.69 -15.90
CA THR A 29 3.42 4.39 -16.09
C THR A 29 4.16 4.02 -14.82
N ILE A 30 3.96 2.79 -14.33
CA ILE A 30 4.69 2.26 -13.18
C ILE A 30 5.66 1.19 -13.68
N ILE A 31 6.91 1.30 -13.24
CA ILE A 31 7.95 0.31 -13.55
C ILE A 31 8.34 -0.38 -12.25
N GLU A 32 8.15 -1.69 -12.19
CA GLU A 32 8.46 -2.52 -11.04
C GLU A 32 9.50 -3.58 -11.43
N LYS A 33 10.59 -3.69 -10.68
CA LYS A 33 11.65 -4.66 -10.97
C LYS A 33 11.25 -6.11 -10.74
N LYS A 34 10.23 -6.34 -9.91
CA LYS A 34 9.68 -7.68 -9.64
C LYS A 34 8.41 -7.90 -10.45
N ASN A 35 8.01 -9.14 -10.59
CA ASN A 35 6.80 -9.50 -11.35
C ASN A 35 5.50 -9.36 -10.53
N ILE A 36 5.56 -8.73 -9.38
CA ILE A 36 4.41 -8.55 -8.49
C ILE A 36 4.48 -7.17 -7.83
N SER A 37 3.32 -6.52 -7.66
CA SER A 37 3.20 -5.27 -6.92
C SER A 37 3.12 -5.50 -5.41
N GLY A 38 3.17 -4.42 -4.63
CA GLY A 38 2.98 -4.42 -3.19
C GLY A 38 4.24 -4.10 -2.37
N GLY A 39 5.41 -4.27 -2.96
CA GLY A 39 6.68 -3.99 -2.27
C GLY A 39 6.83 -4.81 -0.99
N LEU A 40 7.23 -4.17 0.09
CA LEU A 40 7.37 -4.82 1.39
C LEU A 40 6.03 -5.16 2.07
N CYS A 41 4.92 -4.62 1.56
CA CYS A 41 3.59 -4.88 2.11
C CYS A 41 2.92 -6.12 1.52
N ARG A 42 3.59 -6.80 0.59
CA ARG A 42 3.02 -8.00 -0.01
C ARG A 42 3.16 -9.23 0.90
N SER A 43 2.28 -10.19 0.66
CA SER A 43 2.31 -11.48 1.33
C SER A 43 2.63 -12.59 0.34
N TRP A 44 3.17 -13.69 0.83
CA TRP A 44 3.42 -14.90 0.03
C TRP A 44 2.60 -16.06 0.56
N LYS A 45 2.16 -16.92 -0.35
CA LYS A 45 1.62 -18.22 0.02
C LYS A 45 2.71 -19.27 -0.10
N ARG A 46 2.91 -20.03 0.96
CA ARG A 46 3.85 -21.15 0.96
C ARG A 46 3.31 -22.29 1.83
N LYS A 47 3.15 -23.46 1.23
CA LYS A 47 2.67 -24.68 1.91
C LYS A 47 1.38 -24.47 2.71
N GLY A 48 0.43 -23.71 2.14
CA GLY A 48 -0.85 -23.42 2.79
C GLY A 48 -0.82 -22.25 3.79
N PHE A 49 0.34 -21.65 4.02
CA PHE A 49 0.48 -20.49 4.91
C PHE A 49 0.61 -19.18 4.11
N ILE A 50 0.12 -18.11 4.69
CA ILE A 50 0.35 -16.75 4.20
C ILE A 50 1.43 -16.13 5.07
N ILE A 51 2.53 -15.71 4.43
CA ILE A 51 3.71 -15.18 5.12
C ILE A 51 3.94 -13.74 4.65
N ASP A 52 4.13 -12.84 5.61
CA ASP A 52 4.46 -11.44 5.38
C ASP A 52 5.94 -11.19 5.63
N THR A 53 6.49 -10.12 5.02
CA THR A 53 7.88 -9.70 5.27
C THR A 53 8.10 -9.25 6.71
N GLY A 54 7.04 -8.77 7.36
CA GLY A 54 7.02 -8.32 8.74
C GLY A 54 5.62 -7.89 9.13
N PRO A 55 5.41 -7.38 10.35
CA PRO A 55 4.09 -6.92 10.74
C PRO A 55 3.61 -5.78 9.84
N HIS A 56 2.39 -5.86 9.35
CA HIS A 56 1.77 -4.83 8.54
C HIS A 56 0.62 -4.20 9.33
N ILE A 57 0.97 -3.28 10.21
CA ILE A 57 0.00 -2.62 11.08
C ILE A 57 -0.12 -1.17 10.64
N PHE A 58 -1.35 -0.76 10.29
CA PHE A 58 -1.60 0.64 9.99
C PHE A 58 -1.77 1.41 11.30
N HIS A 59 -0.91 2.39 11.49
CA HIS A 59 -0.96 3.27 12.65
C HIS A 59 -0.55 4.69 12.24
N THR A 60 -1.39 5.67 12.52
CA THR A 60 -1.09 7.07 12.27
C THR A 60 -1.90 7.97 13.20
N PRO A 61 -1.31 9.07 13.71
CA PRO A 61 -2.08 10.10 14.42
C PRO A 61 -2.81 11.08 13.48
N ASP A 62 -2.55 11.01 12.17
CA ASP A 62 -3.09 11.95 11.19
C ASP A 62 -4.55 11.58 10.85
N GLU A 63 -5.48 12.48 11.18
CA GLU A 63 -6.91 12.27 10.93
C GLU A 63 -7.26 12.20 9.44
N LEU A 64 -6.55 12.95 8.59
CA LEU A 64 -6.77 12.88 7.14
C LEU A 64 -6.44 11.50 6.60
N LEU A 65 -5.33 10.90 7.05
CA LEU A 65 -4.94 9.57 6.66
C LEU A 65 -5.89 8.51 7.21
N LYS A 66 -6.32 8.64 8.47
CA LYS A 66 -7.31 7.73 9.04
C LYS A 66 -8.61 7.75 8.24
N ASN A 67 -9.11 8.94 7.90
CA ASN A 67 -10.34 9.09 7.12
C ASN A 67 -10.19 8.54 5.71
N PHE A 68 -9.05 8.77 5.07
CA PHE A 68 -8.74 8.21 3.77
C PHE A 68 -8.80 6.68 3.79
N TRP A 69 -8.17 6.05 4.77
CA TRP A 69 -8.16 4.59 4.90
C TRP A 69 -9.53 4.03 5.21
N LYS A 70 -10.27 4.65 6.12
CA LYS A 70 -11.65 4.23 6.43
C LYS A 70 -12.57 4.33 5.24
N LYS A 71 -12.49 5.42 4.49
CA LYS A 71 -13.32 5.65 3.30
C LYS A 71 -13.06 4.61 2.21
N ASN A 72 -11.80 4.30 1.95
CA ASN A 72 -11.42 3.47 0.81
C ASN A 72 -11.29 1.98 1.16
N PHE A 73 -10.93 1.65 2.39
CA PHE A 73 -10.59 0.29 2.81
C PHE A 73 -11.24 -0.11 4.14
N GLY A 74 -12.28 0.59 4.59
CA GLY A 74 -12.88 0.35 5.89
C GLY A 74 -13.34 -1.08 6.13
N ASP A 75 -13.89 -1.72 5.10
CA ASP A 75 -14.35 -3.11 5.18
C ASP A 75 -13.22 -4.13 5.32
N LEU A 76 -11.99 -3.72 5.00
CA LEU A 76 -10.80 -4.58 5.07
C LEU A 76 -9.97 -4.34 6.34
N LEU A 77 -10.28 -3.28 7.09
CA LEU A 77 -9.53 -2.93 8.28
C LEU A 77 -10.08 -3.64 9.50
N ILE A 78 -9.19 -4.24 10.28
CA ILE A 78 -9.52 -4.88 11.54
C ILE A 78 -8.83 -4.09 12.64
N GLU A 79 -9.61 -3.56 13.59
CA GLU A 79 -9.07 -2.93 14.78
C GLU A 79 -8.67 -4.00 15.80
N GLY A 80 -7.49 -3.83 16.38
CA GLY A 80 -7.02 -4.75 17.39
C GLY A 80 -6.03 -4.11 18.34
N LYS A 81 -5.99 -4.64 19.54
CA LYS A 81 -4.91 -4.33 20.48
C LYS A 81 -3.80 -5.34 20.28
N PHE A 82 -2.57 -4.86 20.24
CA PHE A 82 -1.41 -5.73 20.12
C PHE A 82 -0.34 -5.27 21.09
N SER A 83 0.53 -6.21 21.46
CA SER A 83 1.73 -5.89 22.21
C SER A 83 2.94 -6.49 21.51
N CYS A 84 4.03 -5.73 21.45
CA CYS A 84 5.32 -6.20 20.95
C CYS A 84 6.27 -6.41 22.09
N LYS A 85 6.96 -7.56 22.10
CA LYS A 85 8.07 -7.81 23.01
C LYS A 85 9.34 -7.96 22.19
N ASN A 86 10.33 -7.17 22.50
CA ASN A 86 11.69 -7.39 22.01
C ASN A 86 12.40 -8.38 22.93
N VAL A 87 12.90 -9.43 22.34
CA VAL A 87 13.62 -10.48 23.07
C VAL A 87 15.12 -10.29 22.88
#